data_770864adb555c80a2434138da519c639
#
_entry.id   770864adb555c80a2434138da519c639
#
_cell.length_a   1.000
_cell.length_b   1.000
_cell.length_c   1.000
_cell.angle_alpha   90.00
_cell.angle_beta   90.00
_cell.angle_gamma   90.00
#
_symmetry.space_group_name_H-M   'P 1'
#
loop_
_entity.id
_entity.type
_entity.pdbx_description
1 polymer ?
#
loop_
_entity_poly.entity_id
_entity_poly.type
_entity_poly.pdbx_seq_one_letter_code
_entity_poly.pdbx_strand_id
1 'polypeptide(L)'
;MLKIDHISKTFAKGTVNEKKALDDISLTVDTGDFITIIGSNGAGKSTLFNSISGEFFVDTGKIILDDEDITKKPDYLRSKDIGRLFQDPLRGTAPSMTIEENLSLAYQRGKHFSLTPFTHKHHDVFVNALKDLDIGLEDRLTTKVGTLSGGQRQALTLLMATLVKPQLLLLDEHTAALDPATSIKVMKLSERIAKEHHITTMMITHDMEDALKYGNRILMMKDGKIIADIDEETKKKMTVEELVRKFTETGEANDRVLLH
;
A
#
# COMPACT_ATOMS: atom_id res chain seq x y z
N MET A 1 15.15 4.30 1.31
CA MET A 1 14.58 5.57 1.85
C MET A 1 13.72 6.25 0.79
N LEU A 2 12.51 6.69 1.12
CA LEU A 2 11.67 7.49 0.22
C LEU A 2 11.74 8.97 0.65
N LYS A 3 12.06 9.86 -0.29
CA LYS A 3 12.00 11.32 -0.08
C LYS A 3 11.03 11.94 -1.08
N ILE A 4 10.05 12.64 -0.56
CA ILE A 4 9.10 13.46 -1.30
C ILE A 4 9.43 14.92 -1.01
N ASP A 5 9.64 15.70 -2.06
CA ASP A 5 10.15 17.06 -1.96
C ASP A 5 9.21 18.03 -2.72
N HIS A 6 8.39 18.76 -1.95
CA HIS A 6 7.47 19.80 -2.43
C HIS A 6 6.56 19.39 -3.60
N ILE A 7 5.97 18.16 -3.53
CA ILE A 7 5.11 17.72 -4.61
C ILE A 7 3.72 18.36 -4.53
N SER A 8 3.19 18.74 -5.69
CA SER A 8 1.79 19.17 -5.84
C SER A 8 1.14 18.47 -7.04
N LYS A 9 -0.18 18.28 -6.94
CA LYS A 9 -1.01 17.72 -8.02
C LYS A 9 -2.38 18.35 -8.07
N THR A 10 -2.73 18.88 -9.24
CA THR A 10 -4.05 19.48 -9.51
C THR A 10 -4.71 18.74 -10.66
N PHE A 11 -5.94 18.26 -10.43
CA PHE A 11 -6.77 17.64 -11.46
C PHE A 11 -7.70 18.67 -12.09
N ALA A 12 -8.11 18.43 -13.33
CA ALA A 12 -9.05 19.25 -14.11
C ALA A 12 -8.69 20.76 -14.10
N LYS A 13 -7.40 21.07 -14.19
CA LYS A 13 -6.86 22.42 -14.11
C LYS A 13 -7.51 23.36 -15.14
N GLY A 14 -7.92 24.54 -14.68
CA GLY A 14 -8.59 25.56 -15.51
C GLY A 14 -10.05 25.27 -15.80
N THR A 15 -10.68 24.32 -15.14
CA THR A 15 -12.11 24.00 -15.26
C THR A 15 -12.84 24.25 -13.92
N VAL A 16 -14.18 24.24 -13.96
CA VAL A 16 -15.03 24.37 -12.75
C VAL A 16 -14.84 23.22 -11.76
N ASN A 17 -14.24 22.12 -12.19
CA ASN A 17 -13.95 20.94 -11.39
C ASN A 17 -12.48 20.87 -10.96
N GLU A 18 -11.75 21.99 -11.04
CA GLU A 18 -10.37 22.03 -10.62
C GLU A 18 -10.24 21.64 -9.13
N LYS A 19 -9.38 20.66 -8.86
CA LYS A 19 -9.11 20.19 -7.51
C LYS A 19 -7.61 20.02 -7.31
N LYS A 20 -7.04 20.79 -6.39
CA LYS A 20 -5.68 20.59 -5.89
C LYS A 20 -5.70 19.42 -4.89
N ALA A 21 -5.29 18.26 -5.36
CA ALA A 21 -5.37 17.01 -4.60
C ALA A 21 -4.12 16.75 -3.73
N LEU A 22 -2.97 17.32 -4.12
CA LEU A 22 -1.77 17.41 -3.30
C LEU A 22 -1.29 18.87 -3.33
N ASP A 23 -0.97 19.41 -2.18
CA ASP A 23 -0.57 20.81 -1.99
C ASP A 23 0.71 20.87 -1.16
N ASP A 24 1.83 20.96 -1.87
CA ASP A 24 3.18 21.15 -1.29
C ASP A 24 3.56 20.08 -0.26
N ILE A 25 3.38 18.80 -0.62
CA ILE A 25 3.72 17.67 0.25
C ILE A 25 5.24 17.47 0.27
N SER A 26 5.80 17.51 1.47
CA SER A 26 7.17 17.10 1.75
C SER A 26 7.18 16.03 2.84
N LEU A 27 7.89 14.92 2.62
CA LEU A 27 7.92 13.77 3.51
C LEU A 27 9.21 12.99 3.32
N THR A 28 9.82 12.55 4.41
CA THR A 28 10.91 11.56 4.41
C THR A 28 10.43 10.31 5.13
N VAL A 29 10.62 9.15 4.51
CA VAL A 29 10.33 7.83 5.06
C VAL A 29 11.65 7.07 5.10
N ASP A 30 12.08 6.69 6.29
CA ASP A 30 13.32 5.96 6.47
C ASP A 30 13.16 4.48 6.11
N THR A 31 14.29 3.84 5.78
CA THR A 31 14.28 2.40 5.43
C THR A 31 13.82 1.58 6.63
N GLY A 32 12.80 0.75 6.41
CA GLY A 32 12.20 -0.10 7.45
C GLY A 32 11.07 0.57 8.24
N ASP A 33 10.77 1.85 8.00
CA ASP A 33 9.56 2.47 8.57
C ASP A 33 8.30 1.76 8.10
N PHE A 34 7.34 1.64 9.01
CA PHE A 34 5.97 1.28 8.69
C PHE A 34 5.05 2.44 9.10
N ILE A 35 4.66 3.24 8.13
CA ILE A 35 3.87 4.47 8.35
C ILE A 35 2.41 4.20 8.03
N THR A 36 1.52 4.55 8.96
CA THR A 36 0.07 4.58 8.72
C THR A 36 -0.37 5.98 8.31
N ILE A 37 -1.26 6.07 7.33
CA ILE A 37 -1.77 7.34 6.78
C ILE A 37 -3.28 7.38 7.00
N ILE A 38 -3.74 8.38 7.73
CA ILE A 38 -5.15 8.62 7.99
C ILE A 38 -5.59 9.97 7.43
N GLY A 39 -6.87 10.12 7.19
CA GLY A 39 -7.44 11.35 6.65
C GLY A 39 -8.84 11.11 6.10
N SER A 40 -9.65 12.16 5.98
CA SER A 40 -11.00 12.08 5.41
C SER A 40 -10.98 11.66 3.94
N ASN A 41 -12.16 11.31 3.42
CA ASN A 41 -12.33 11.07 1.99
C ASN A 41 -12.00 12.33 1.20
N GLY A 42 -11.15 12.18 0.19
CA GLY A 42 -10.68 13.31 -0.61
C GLY A 42 -9.50 14.09 -0.01
N ALA A 43 -8.94 13.67 1.14
CA ALA A 43 -7.75 14.29 1.75
C ALA A 43 -6.45 14.19 0.91
N GLY A 44 -6.44 13.38 -0.16
CA GLY A 44 -5.28 13.23 -1.04
C GLY A 44 -4.49 11.92 -0.82
N LYS A 45 -4.91 11.04 0.08
CA LYS A 45 -4.18 9.80 0.43
C LYS A 45 -3.88 8.91 -0.78
N SER A 46 -4.92 8.49 -1.50
CA SER A 46 -4.76 7.66 -2.71
C SER A 46 -4.07 8.42 -3.85
N THR A 47 -4.22 9.77 -3.90
CA THR A 47 -3.47 10.59 -4.84
C THR A 47 -1.98 10.57 -4.54
N LEU A 48 -1.60 10.61 -3.26
CA LEU A 48 -0.20 10.45 -2.84
C LEU A 48 0.35 9.09 -3.26
N PHE A 49 -0.37 7.99 -2.99
CA PHE A 49 0.04 6.65 -3.40
C PHE A 49 0.16 6.51 -4.92
N ASN A 50 -0.80 7.03 -5.67
CA ASN A 50 -0.78 7.02 -7.14
C ASN A 50 0.39 7.84 -7.70
N SER A 51 0.76 8.96 -7.04
CA SER A 51 1.94 9.74 -7.42
C SER A 51 3.24 8.97 -7.15
N ILE A 52 3.34 8.28 -6.01
CA ILE A 52 4.52 7.47 -5.65
C ILE A 52 4.63 6.25 -6.58
N SER A 53 3.53 5.56 -6.86
CA SER A 53 3.53 4.38 -7.74
C SER A 53 3.69 4.72 -9.23
N GLY A 54 3.49 5.99 -9.63
CA GLY A 54 3.64 6.44 -11.01
C GLY A 54 2.40 6.26 -11.89
N GLU A 55 1.23 6.02 -11.29
CA GLU A 55 -0.04 5.97 -12.03
C GLU A 55 -0.33 7.31 -12.70
N PHE A 56 0.15 8.41 -12.13
CA PHE A 56 0.26 9.72 -12.78
C PHE A 56 1.44 10.52 -12.22
N PHE A 57 1.88 11.53 -12.98
CA PHE A 57 2.98 12.39 -12.58
C PHE A 57 2.48 13.57 -11.75
N VAL A 58 3.31 14.01 -10.80
CA VAL A 58 3.09 15.27 -10.06
C VAL A 58 3.32 16.47 -10.96
N ASP A 59 2.69 17.61 -10.63
CA ASP A 59 2.83 18.84 -11.40
C ASP A 59 4.10 19.60 -11.03
N THR A 60 4.51 19.52 -9.76
CA THR A 60 5.73 20.12 -9.21
C THR A 60 6.39 19.18 -8.21
N GLY A 61 7.64 19.48 -7.85
CA GLY A 61 8.39 18.75 -6.84
C GLY A 61 9.08 17.49 -7.36
N LYS A 62 9.59 16.68 -6.43
CA LYS A 62 10.35 15.46 -6.74
C LYS A 62 9.97 14.30 -5.84
N ILE A 63 10.09 13.09 -6.36
CA ILE A 63 9.96 11.82 -5.64
C ILE A 63 11.25 11.03 -5.88
N ILE A 64 11.95 10.74 -4.78
CA ILE A 64 13.25 10.04 -4.79
C ILE A 64 13.10 8.78 -3.96
N LEU A 65 13.44 7.62 -4.54
CA LEU A 65 13.45 6.32 -3.87
C LEU A 65 14.86 5.75 -3.95
N ASP A 66 15.49 5.50 -2.77
CA ASP A 66 16.86 5.01 -2.64
C ASP A 66 17.86 5.76 -3.56
N ASP A 67 17.87 7.10 -3.43
CA ASP A 67 18.71 8.05 -4.18
C ASP A 67 18.39 8.14 -5.70
N GLU A 68 17.41 7.39 -6.19
CA GLU A 68 16.98 7.47 -7.57
C GLU A 68 15.77 8.41 -7.73
N ASP A 69 15.88 9.43 -8.58
CA ASP A 69 14.74 10.30 -8.95
C ASP A 69 13.76 9.52 -9.84
N ILE A 70 12.62 9.17 -9.25
CA ILE A 70 11.56 8.43 -9.93
C ILE A 70 10.42 9.33 -10.41
N THR A 71 10.51 10.65 -10.24
CA THR A 71 9.42 11.62 -10.49
C THR A 71 8.75 11.44 -11.84
N LYS A 72 9.54 11.22 -12.88
CA LYS A 72 9.05 11.05 -14.26
C LYS A 72 9.11 9.61 -14.78
N LYS A 73 9.41 8.64 -13.92
CA LYS A 73 9.37 7.22 -14.32
C LYS A 73 7.93 6.73 -14.36
N PRO A 74 7.49 6.07 -15.42
CA PRO A 74 6.16 5.47 -15.49
C PRO A 74 6.03 4.30 -14.50
N ASP A 75 4.81 3.91 -14.18
CA ASP A 75 4.44 2.88 -13.22
C ASP A 75 5.14 1.54 -13.45
N TYR A 76 5.20 1.06 -14.71
CA TYR A 76 5.84 -0.21 -15.04
C TYR A 76 7.35 -0.26 -14.74
N LEU A 77 8.04 0.89 -14.75
CA LEU A 77 9.43 0.99 -14.33
C LEU A 77 9.58 1.04 -12.81
N ARG A 78 8.61 1.67 -12.12
CA ARG A 78 8.61 1.73 -10.65
C ARG A 78 8.16 0.41 -10.01
N SER A 79 7.36 -0.38 -10.71
CA SER A 79 6.80 -1.64 -10.20
C SER A 79 7.86 -2.69 -9.82
N LYS A 80 9.10 -2.57 -10.31
CA LYS A 80 10.21 -3.43 -9.88
C LYS A 80 10.59 -3.19 -8.41
N ASP A 81 10.50 -1.92 -7.95
CA ASP A 81 10.96 -1.47 -6.64
C ASP A 81 9.80 -1.19 -5.67
N ILE A 82 8.59 -0.94 -6.19
CA ILE A 82 7.39 -0.61 -5.42
C ILE A 82 6.36 -1.73 -5.53
N GLY A 83 6.08 -2.40 -4.40
CA GLY A 83 4.94 -3.31 -4.27
C GLY A 83 3.69 -2.51 -3.92
N ARG A 84 2.53 -2.89 -4.47
CA ARG A 84 1.27 -2.23 -4.15
C ARG A 84 0.13 -3.21 -3.97
N LEU A 85 -0.64 -3.03 -2.90
CA LEU A 85 -1.94 -3.63 -2.68
C LEU A 85 -3.02 -2.57 -2.85
N PHE A 86 -4.09 -2.95 -3.54
CA PHE A 86 -5.24 -2.09 -3.79
C PHE A 86 -6.39 -2.46 -2.84
N GLN A 87 -7.30 -1.54 -2.64
CA GLN A 87 -8.55 -1.77 -1.91
C GLN A 87 -9.35 -2.93 -2.54
N ASP A 88 -9.45 -2.97 -3.89
CA ASP A 88 -10.00 -4.10 -4.61
C ASP A 88 -8.89 -5.10 -4.97
N PRO A 89 -8.88 -6.31 -4.36
CA PRO A 89 -7.85 -7.32 -4.63
C PRO A 89 -7.86 -7.87 -6.06
N LEU A 90 -8.92 -7.61 -6.84
CA LEU A 90 -8.95 -7.98 -8.27
C LEU A 90 -7.96 -7.14 -9.10
N ARG A 91 -7.69 -5.91 -8.70
CA ARG A 91 -6.75 -5.02 -9.43
C ARG A 91 -5.30 -5.50 -9.38
N GLY A 92 -4.94 -6.29 -8.38
CA GLY A 92 -3.58 -6.83 -8.21
C GLY A 92 -3.38 -8.22 -8.83
N THR A 93 -4.41 -8.83 -9.45
CA THR A 93 -4.37 -10.21 -9.92
C THR A 93 -4.92 -10.36 -11.33
N ALA A 94 -4.61 -11.49 -11.99
CA ALA A 94 -5.27 -11.96 -13.22
C ALA A 94 -6.27 -13.07 -12.85
N PRO A 95 -7.58 -12.76 -12.64
CA PRO A 95 -8.55 -13.70 -12.07
C PRO A 95 -8.80 -14.95 -12.90
N SER A 96 -8.62 -14.88 -14.22
CA SER A 96 -8.76 -16.01 -15.14
C SER A 96 -7.57 -16.98 -15.11
N MET A 97 -6.45 -16.54 -14.59
CA MET A 97 -5.21 -17.32 -14.46
C MET A 97 -5.18 -18.09 -13.14
N THR A 98 -4.39 -19.13 -13.08
CA THR A 98 -4.14 -19.92 -11.85
C THR A 98 -3.29 -19.15 -10.84
N ILE A 99 -3.23 -19.68 -9.61
CA ILE A 99 -2.34 -19.15 -8.56
C ILE A 99 -0.88 -19.21 -9.04
N GLU A 100 -0.44 -20.34 -9.59
CA GLU A 100 0.93 -20.51 -10.09
C GLU A 100 1.28 -19.52 -11.21
N GLU A 101 0.36 -19.27 -12.14
CA GLU A 101 0.56 -18.30 -13.21
C GLU A 101 0.67 -16.86 -12.67
N ASN A 102 -0.20 -16.48 -11.71
CA ASN A 102 -0.13 -15.18 -11.05
C ASN A 102 1.19 -14.99 -10.29
N LEU A 103 1.61 -15.99 -9.50
CA LEU A 103 2.90 -15.97 -8.80
C LEU A 103 4.09 -15.91 -9.77
N SER A 104 4.00 -16.61 -10.90
CA SER A 104 5.03 -16.57 -11.93
C SER A 104 5.19 -15.18 -12.54
N LEU A 105 4.08 -14.47 -12.80
CA LEU A 105 4.10 -13.07 -13.25
C LEU A 105 4.78 -12.17 -12.21
N ALA A 106 4.39 -12.30 -10.94
CA ALA A 106 4.96 -11.53 -9.85
C ALA A 106 6.46 -11.82 -9.65
N TYR A 107 6.88 -13.05 -9.77
CA TYR A 107 8.27 -13.48 -9.60
C TYR A 107 9.20 -12.97 -10.71
N GLN A 108 8.65 -12.65 -11.87
CA GLN A 108 9.40 -12.06 -12.98
C GLN A 108 9.56 -10.54 -12.87
N ARG A 109 8.95 -9.92 -11.87
CA ARG A 109 9.02 -8.47 -11.65
C ARG A 109 10.48 -8.00 -11.59
N GLY A 110 10.82 -6.99 -12.39
CA GLY A 110 12.17 -6.43 -12.44
C GLY A 110 13.21 -7.28 -13.20
N LYS A 111 12.82 -8.46 -13.74
CA LYS A 111 13.71 -9.29 -14.57
C LYS A 111 13.48 -8.97 -16.04
N HIS A 112 14.52 -9.20 -16.88
CA HIS A 112 14.36 -9.07 -18.32
C HIS A 112 13.31 -10.07 -18.80
N PHE A 113 12.46 -9.61 -19.73
CA PHE A 113 11.42 -10.44 -20.35
C PHE A 113 12.05 -11.70 -20.93
N SER A 114 11.68 -12.86 -20.39
CA SER A 114 12.08 -14.16 -20.90
C SER A 114 10.90 -14.77 -21.65
N LEU A 115 11.11 -15.14 -22.90
CA LEU A 115 10.15 -15.92 -23.69
C LEU A 115 10.03 -17.38 -23.23
N THR A 116 10.74 -17.77 -22.15
CA THR A 116 10.56 -19.11 -21.58
C THR A 116 9.14 -19.24 -21.05
N PRO A 117 8.40 -20.30 -21.43
CA PRO A 117 7.06 -20.57 -20.92
C PRO A 117 7.07 -20.57 -19.39
N PHE A 118 5.92 -20.22 -18.77
CA PHE A 118 5.68 -20.41 -17.35
C PHE A 118 5.93 -21.89 -17.02
N THR A 119 7.17 -22.23 -16.71
CA THR A 119 7.54 -23.61 -16.41
C THR A 119 7.40 -23.82 -14.91
N HIS A 120 7.06 -25.04 -14.52
CA HIS A 120 7.05 -25.52 -13.12
C HIS A 120 8.42 -25.39 -12.42
N LYS A 121 9.35 -24.66 -13.03
CA LYS A 121 10.73 -24.45 -12.55
C LYS A 121 10.78 -23.79 -11.15
N HIS A 122 9.74 -23.04 -10.77
CA HIS A 122 9.67 -22.33 -9.50
C HIS A 122 8.54 -22.87 -8.59
N HIS A 123 7.98 -24.02 -8.91
CA HIS A 123 6.86 -24.63 -8.17
C HIS A 123 7.16 -24.72 -6.67
N ASP A 124 8.30 -25.28 -6.29
CA ASP A 124 8.67 -25.44 -4.87
C ASP A 124 8.82 -24.11 -4.15
N VAL A 125 9.30 -23.06 -4.84
CA VAL A 125 9.40 -21.69 -4.29
C VAL A 125 8.01 -21.18 -3.98
N PHE A 126 7.05 -21.38 -4.86
CA PHE A 126 5.67 -20.91 -4.68
C PHE A 126 4.94 -21.70 -3.60
N VAL A 127 5.09 -23.02 -3.56
CA VAL A 127 4.54 -23.88 -2.50
C VAL A 127 5.05 -23.44 -1.13
N ASN A 128 6.36 -23.24 -0.98
CA ASN A 128 6.94 -22.83 0.29
C ASN A 128 6.45 -21.43 0.70
N ALA A 129 6.43 -20.47 -0.23
CA ALA A 129 5.94 -19.14 0.04
C ALA A 129 4.44 -19.12 0.42
N LEU A 130 3.61 -20.00 -0.17
CA LEU A 130 2.20 -20.13 0.21
C LEU A 130 2.02 -20.81 1.58
N LYS A 131 2.86 -21.81 1.92
CA LYS A 131 2.86 -22.42 3.25
C LYS A 131 3.17 -21.40 4.35
N ASP A 132 4.13 -20.51 4.11
CA ASP A 132 4.50 -19.45 5.05
C ASP A 132 3.36 -18.46 5.32
N LEU A 133 2.40 -18.33 4.38
CA LEU A 133 1.20 -17.50 4.59
C LEU A 133 0.14 -18.15 5.49
N ASP A 134 0.12 -19.49 5.60
CA ASP A 134 -0.86 -20.26 6.38
C ASP A 134 -2.34 -19.97 6.00
N ILE A 135 -2.63 -19.99 4.69
CA ILE A 135 -3.95 -19.67 4.13
C ILE A 135 -4.59 -20.84 3.36
N GLY A 136 -3.94 -22.02 3.34
CA GLY A 136 -4.43 -23.23 2.70
C GLY A 136 -4.49 -23.15 1.18
N LEU A 137 -3.50 -22.52 0.54
CA LEU A 137 -3.37 -22.39 -0.92
C LEU A 137 -2.19 -23.19 -1.50
N GLU A 138 -1.35 -23.77 -0.66
CA GLU A 138 -0.13 -24.49 -1.05
C GLU A 138 -0.39 -25.69 -1.95
N ASP A 139 -1.53 -26.38 -1.79
CA ASP A 139 -1.96 -27.51 -2.59
C ASP A 139 -2.93 -27.11 -3.72
N ARG A 140 -3.15 -25.80 -3.93
CA ARG A 140 -4.16 -25.27 -4.86
C ARG A 140 -3.57 -24.44 -6.00
N LEU A 141 -2.32 -24.64 -6.36
CA LEU A 141 -1.60 -23.83 -7.36
C LEU A 141 -2.29 -23.78 -8.73
N THR A 142 -3.02 -24.82 -9.11
CA THR A 142 -3.81 -24.89 -10.36
C THR A 142 -5.20 -24.25 -10.27
N THR A 143 -5.60 -23.77 -9.08
CA THR A 143 -6.89 -23.10 -8.88
C THR A 143 -6.86 -21.70 -9.48
N LYS A 144 -7.93 -21.32 -10.20
CA LYS A 144 -8.07 -19.95 -10.74
C LYS A 144 -8.27 -18.93 -9.61
N VAL A 145 -7.52 -17.85 -9.66
CA VAL A 145 -7.56 -16.78 -8.63
C VAL A 145 -8.94 -16.16 -8.46
N GLY A 146 -9.72 -16.07 -9.55
CA GLY A 146 -11.10 -15.56 -9.50
C GLY A 146 -12.05 -16.36 -8.60
N THR A 147 -11.73 -17.64 -8.27
CA THR A 147 -12.55 -18.49 -7.40
C THR A 147 -12.15 -18.44 -5.92
N LEU A 148 -11.10 -17.71 -5.58
CA LEU A 148 -10.64 -17.54 -4.21
C LEU A 148 -11.60 -16.63 -3.40
N SER A 149 -11.67 -16.86 -2.08
CA SER A 149 -12.31 -15.89 -1.19
C SER A 149 -11.59 -14.53 -1.20
N GLY A 150 -12.26 -13.47 -0.76
CA GLY A 150 -11.66 -12.13 -0.68
C GLY A 150 -10.36 -12.13 0.11
N GLY A 151 -10.36 -12.75 1.30
CA GLY A 151 -9.16 -12.83 2.14
C GLY A 151 -8.03 -13.66 1.54
N GLN A 152 -8.36 -14.80 0.93
CA GLN A 152 -7.34 -15.63 0.23
C GLN A 152 -6.72 -14.86 -0.93
N ARG A 153 -7.54 -14.13 -1.69
CA ARG A 153 -7.05 -13.30 -2.80
C ARG A 153 -6.19 -12.16 -2.30
N GLN A 154 -6.60 -11.50 -1.21
CA GLN A 154 -5.83 -10.41 -0.63
C GLN A 154 -4.47 -10.89 -0.10
N ALA A 155 -4.44 -12.02 0.60
CA ALA A 155 -3.19 -12.63 1.07
C ALA A 155 -2.29 -13.08 -0.12
N LEU A 156 -2.89 -13.63 -1.19
CA LEU A 156 -2.16 -13.93 -2.42
C LEU A 156 -1.57 -12.67 -3.06
N THR A 157 -2.35 -11.57 -3.13
CA THR A 157 -1.88 -10.29 -3.67
C THR A 157 -0.72 -9.72 -2.85
N LEU A 158 -0.79 -9.86 -1.52
CA LEU A 158 0.31 -9.48 -0.62
C LEU A 158 1.57 -10.31 -0.92
N LEU A 159 1.44 -11.63 -1.05
CA LEU A 159 2.55 -12.48 -1.46
C LEU A 159 3.13 -12.04 -2.80
N MET A 160 2.29 -11.82 -3.81
CA MET A 160 2.73 -11.36 -5.12
C MET A 160 3.50 -10.03 -5.04
N ALA A 161 3.06 -9.11 -4.18
CA ALA A 161 3.73 -7.82 -3.99
C ALA A 161 5.09 -7.93 -3.28
N THR A 162 5.30 -9.01 -2.50
CA THR A 162 6.48 -9.19 -1.63
C THR A 162 7.37 -10.38 -2.01
N LEU A 163 6.93 -11.26 -2.91
CA LEU A 163 7.67 -12.44 -3.39
C LEU A 163 9.05 -12.10 -3.96
N VAL A 164 9.14 -10.97 -4.66
CA VAL A 164 10.39 -10.28 -4.94
C VAL A 164 10.39 -9.05 -4.04
N LYS A 165 11.29 -9.03 -3.05
CA LYS A 165 11.34 -7.98 -2.03
C LYS A 165 11.32 -6.59 -2.68
N PRO A 166 10.27 -5.77 -2.43
CA PRO A 166 10.25 -4.38 -2.89
C PRO A 166 11.07 -3.49 -1.94
N GLN A 167 11.49 -2.32 -2.42
CA GLN A 167 12.06 -1.27 -1.59
C GLN A 167 10.98 -0.55 -0.79
N LEU A 168 9.78 -0.42 -1.38
CA LEU A 168 8.61 0.22 -0.77
C LEU A 168 7.34 -0.60 -1.02
N LEU A 169 6.55 -0.81 0.03
CA LEU A 169 5.24 -1.46 -0.03
C LEU A 169 4.14 -0.43 0.27
N LEU A 170 3.20 -0.30 -0.64
CA LEU A 170 2.03 0.58 -0.52
C LEU A 170 0.77 -0.27 -0.29
N LEU A 171 0.12 -0.09 0.86
CA LEU A 171 -1.10 -0.80 1.28
C LEU A 171 -2.27 0.19 1.28
N ASP A 172 -3.14 0.14 0.26
CA ASP A 172 -4.23 1.11 0.08
C ASP A 172 -5.55 0.50 0.55
N GLU A 173 -5.94 0.75 1.82
CA GLU A 173 -7.17 0.24 2.46
C GLU A 173 -7.41 -1.26 2.18
N HIS A 174 -6.36 -2.03 2.17
CA HIS A 174 -6.30 -3.39 1.63
C HIS A 174 -7.12 -4.43 2.40
N THR A 175 -7.73 -4.07 3.50
CA THR A 175 -8.59 -4.93 4.31
C THR A 175 -10.05 -4.46 4.37
N ALA A 176 -10.37 -3.29 3.81
CA ALA A 176 -11.69 -2.66 3.92
C ALA A 176 -12.85 -3.50 3.34
N ALA A 177 -12.57 -4.34 2.34
CA ALA A 177 -13.58 -5.19 1.69
C ALA A 177 -13.69 -6.59 2.33
N LEU A 178 -13.02 -6.86 3.44
CA LEU A 178 -12.97 -8.16 4.11
C LEU A 178 -13.85 -8.18 5.36
N ASP A 179 -14.31 -9.38 5.74
CA ASP A 179 -14.94 -9.57 7.05
C ASP A 179 -13.93 -9.32 8.19
N PRO A 180 -14.39 -8.95 9.40
CA PRO A 180 -13.49 -8.54 10.49
C PRO A 180 -12.44 -9.58 10.88
N ALA A 181 -12.81 -10.87 10.90
CA ALA A 181 -11.87 -11.93 11.28
C ALA A 181 -10.76 -12.12 10.24
N THR A 182 -11.12 -12.03 8.96
CA THR A 182 -10.18 -12.11 7.84
C THR A 182 -9.31 -10.86 7.76
N SER A 183 -9.89 -9.67 7.99
CA SER A 183 -9.17 -8.40 8.04
C SER A 183 -8.01 -8.47 9.06
N ILE A 184 -8.28 -8.90 10.29
CA ILE A 184 -7.26 -9.06 11.35
C ILE A 184 -6.14 -10.01 10.90
N LYS A 185 -6.48 -11.12 10.23
CA LYS A 185 -5.47 -12.08 9.76
C LYS A 185 -4.57 -11.46 8.68
N VAL A 186 -5.16 -10.78 7.70
CA VAL A 186 -4.42 -10.12 6.60
C VAL A 186 -3.56 -8.98 7.14
N MET A 187 -4.06 -8.17 8.09
CA MET A 187 -3.29 -7.11 8.73
C MET A 187 -2.05 -7.66 9.47
N LYS A 188 -2.23 -8.70 10.30
CA LYS A 188 -1.12 -9.35 11.00
C LYS A 188 -0.10 -9.94 10.02
N LEU A 189 -0.57 -10.52 8.91
CA LEU A 189 0.28 -11.06 7.86
C LEU A 189 1.09 -9.94 7.19
N SER A 190 0.46 -8.81 6.88
CA SER A 190 1.12 -7.65 6.28
C SER A 190 2.21 -7.09 7.19
N GLU A 191 1.93 -6.95 8.49
CA GLU A 191 2.90 -6.49 9.48
C GLU A 191 4.07 -7.48 9.61
N ARG A 192 3.77 -8.79 9.74
CA ARG A 192 4.79 -9.83 9.83
C ARG A 192 5.74 -9.79 8.65
N ILE A 193 5.22 -9.80 7.42
CA ILE A 193 6.03 -9.77 6.19
C ILE A 193 6.87 -8.50 6.12
N ALA A 194 6.28 -7.33 6.40
CA ALA A 194 7.00 -6.06 6.39
C ALA A 194 8.17 -6.08 7.37
N LYS A 195 7.95 -6.59 8.58
CA LYS A 195 8.95 -6.65 9.66
C LYS A 195 10.04 -7.70 9.40
N GLU A 196 9.67 -8.93 9.03
CA GLU A 196 10.62 -10.03 8.77
C GLU A 196 11.56 -9.71 7.61
N HIS A 197 11.05 -9.06 6.57
CA HIS A 197 11.82 -8.70 5.39
C HIS A 197 12.38 -7.27 5.42
N HIS A 198 12.18 -6.52 6.52
CA HIS A 198 12.58 -5.10 6.64
C HIS A 198 12.14 -4.30 5.40
N ILE A 199 10.84 -4.39 5.04
CA ILE A 199 10.27 -3.65 3.92
C ILE A 199 9.73 -2.32 4.42
N THR A 200 10.21 -1.21 3.86
CA THR A 200 9.61 0.10 4.09
C THR A 200 8.16 0.08 3.62
N THR A 201 7.22 0.43 4.50
CA THR A 201 5.79 0.25 4.23
C THR A 201 5.01 1.53 4.52
N MET A 202 4.13 1.90 3.63
CA MET A 202 3.13 2.95 3.85
C MET A 202 1.74 2.33 3.71
N MET A 203 0.86 2.55 4.69
CA MET A 203 -0.47 1.97 4.73
C MET A 203 -1.52 3.06 4.92
N ILE A 204 -2.46 3.14 4.00
CA ILE A 204 -3.67 3.94 4.18
C ILE A 204 -4.70 3.12 4.95
N THR A 205 -5.27 3.71 5.99
CA THR A 205 -6.41 3.15 6.73
C THR A 205 -7.38 4.27 7.12
N HIS A 206 -8.64 3.92 7.27
CA HIS A 206 -9.66 4.77 7.87
C HIS A 206 -9.96 4.39 9.32
N ASP A 207 -9.37 3.29 9.79
CA ASP A 207 -9.54 2.80 11.17
C ASP A 207 -8.45 3.39 12.07
N MET A 208 -8.87 4.10 13.12
CA MET A 208 -7.98 4.75 14.07
C MET A 208 -7.29 3.76 15.01
N GLU A 209 -7.93 2.62 15.32
CA GLU A 209 -7.32 1.55 16.10
C GLU A 209 -6.20 0.89 15.30
N ASP A 210 -6.44 0.59 14.03
CA ASP A 210 -5.41 0.05 13.14
C ASP A 210 -4.25 1.05 12.97
N ALA A 211 -4.54 2.34 12.84
CA ALA A 211 -3.51 3.36 12.75
C ALA A 211 -2.61 3.41 13.98
N LEU A 212 -3.16 3.24 15.19
CA LEU A 212 -2.39 3.19 16.43
C LEU A 212 -1.67 1.86 16.63
N LYS A 213 -2.27 0.77 16.19
CA LYS A 213 -1.76 -0.58 16.43
C LYS A 213 -0.60 -0.97 15.53
N TYR A 214 -0.68 -0.64 14.24
CA TYR A 214 0.29 -1.07 13.23
C TYR A 214 1.28 0.04 12.88
N GLY A 215 2.52 -0.37 12.60
CA GLY A 215 3.59 0.55 12.23
C GLY A 215 4.15 1.38 13.37
N ASN A 216 5.12 2.21 13.05
CA ASN A 216 5.87 3.04 14.00
C ASN A 216 5.58 4.56 13.90
N ARG A 217 4.82 5.00 12.87
CA ARG A 217 4.58 6.42 12.60
C ARG A 217 3.19 6.64 12.00
N ILE A 218 2.53 7.77 12.32
CA ILE A 218 1.22 8.12 11.78
C ILE A 218 1.31 9.45 11.06
N LEU A 219 0.84 9.50 9.82
CA LEU A 219 0.63 10.73 9.07
C LEU A 219 -0.85 11.05 9.00
N MET A 220 -1.22 12.29 9.30
CA MET A 220 -2.58 12.79 9.09
C MET A 220 -2.61 13.67 7.85
N MET A 221 -3.53 13.37 6.93
CA MET A 221 -3.73 14.17 5.72
C MET A 221 -5.09 14.84 5.71
N LYS A 222 -5.11 16.12 5.28
CA LYS A 222 -6.31 16.89 5.03
C LYS A 222 -6.09 17.85 3.87
N ASP A 223 -7.06 17.96 2.98
CA ASP A 223 -7.07 18.93 1.87
C ASP A 223 -5.76 18.96 1.06
N GLY A 224 -5.21 17.77 0.80
CA GLY A 224 -3.98 17.61 0.04
C GLY A 224 -2.69 17.91 0.80
N LYS A 225 -2.75 18.15 2.11
CA LYS A 225 -1.59 18.45 2.96
C LYS A 225 -1.37 17.42 4.04
N ILE A 226 -0.13 17.26 4.50
CA ILE A 226 0.18 16.58 5.77
C ILE A 226 -0.02 17.61 6.89
N ILE A 227 -1.00 17.34 7.77
CA ILE A 227 -1.36 18.25 8.88
C ILE A 227 -0.77 17.80 10.22
N ALA A 228 -0.37 16.54 10.33
CA ALA A 228 0.36 16.02 11.47
C ALA A 228 1.24 14.86 11.06
N ASP A 229 2.37 14.74 11.74
CA ASP A 229 3.35 13.68 11.63
C ASP A 229 3.69 13.23 13.05
N ILE A 230 3.26 12.03 13.42
CA ILE A 230 3.31 11.50 14.78
C ILE A 230 4.33 10.39 14.81
N ASP A 231 5.41 10.61 15.55
CA ASP A 231 6.50 9.66 15.73
C ASP A 231 6.11 8.48 16.65
N GLU A 232 6.99 7.49 16.72
CA GLU A 232 6.79 6.26 17.48
C GLU A 232 6.59 6.52 18.98
N GLU A 233 7.34 7.45 19.57
CA GLU A 233 7.28 7.73 21.01
C GLU A 233 5.95 8.37 21.39
N THR A 234 5.48 9.31 20.59
CA THR A 234 4.19 9.98 20.76
C THR A 234 3.05 9.00 20.52
N LYS A 235 3.14 8.21 19.42
CA LYS A 235 2.15 7.18 19.07
C LYS A 235 1.94 6.18 20.21
N LYS A 236 3.00 5.67 20.84
CA LYS A 236 2.92 4.69 21.96
C LYS A 236 2.17 5.19 23.18
N LYS A 237 2.08 6.51 23.35
CA LYS A 237 1.41 7.14 24.50
C LYS A 237 -0.01 7.60 24.19
N MET A 238 -0.40 7.56 22.92
CA MET A 238 -1.66 8.13 22.43
C MET A 238 -2.79 7.11 22.51
N THR A 239 -3.97 7.56 22.92
CA THR A 239 -5.22 6.79 22.86
C THR A 239 -5.96 7.05 21.54
N VAL A 240 -6.95 6.20 21.24
CA VAL A 240 -7.83 6.40 20.06
C VAL A 240 -8.58 7.74 20.17
N GLU A 241 -9.07 8.06 21.35
CA GLU A 241 -9.81 9.32 21.61
C GLU A 241 -8.92 10.55 21.36
N GLU A 242 -7.65 10.48 21.75
CA GLU A 242 -6.68 11.56 21.52
C GLU A 242 -6.35 11.70 20.03
N LEU A 243 -6.22 10.58 19.31
CA LEU A 243 -6.00 10.58 17.87
C LEU A 243 -7.20 11.18 17.13
N VAL A 244 -8.42 10.76 17.49
CA VAL A 244 -9.68 11.31 16.95
C VAL A 244 -9.80 12.80 17.26
N ARG A 245 -9.54 13.21 18.50
CA ARG A 245 -9.57 14.64 18.90
C ARG A 245 -8.58 15.44 18.06
N LYS A 246 -7.33 14.99 17.93
CA LYS A 246 -6.31 15.67 17.12
C LYS A 246 -6.76 15.78 15.65
N PHE A 247 -7.37 14.73 15.12
CA PHE A 247 -7.92 14.73 13.76
C PHE A 247 -9.08 15.72 13.60
N THR A 248 -9.96 15.84 14.62
CA THR A 248 -11.10 16.77 14.63
C THR A 248 -10.67 18.22 14.81
N GLU A 249 -9.72 18.50 15.71
CA GLU A 249 -9.20 19.85 15.97
C GLU A 249 -8.45 20.42 14.76
N THR A 250 -7.76 19.57 14.02
CA THR A 250 -7.06 19.94 12.77
C THR A 250 -7.95 19.89 11.54
N GLY A 251 -9.16 19.33 11.65
CA GLY A 251 -10.13 19.19 10.58
C GLY A 251 -11.56 19.30 11.07
N GLU A 252 -12.36 20.26 10.59
CA GLU A 252 -13.78 20.32 10.94
C GLU A 252 -14.47 18.96 10.70
N ALA A 253 -15.12 18.46 11.77
CA ALA A 253 -15.76 17.16 11.79
C ALA A 253 -17.04 17.19 10.95
N ASN A 254 -17.01 16.58 9.77
CA ASN A 254 -18.22 16.26 9.02
C ASN A 254 -18.26 14.80 8.48
N ASP A 255 -17.44 13.92 8.99
CA ASP A 255 -17.55 12.49 8.66
C ASP A 255 -17.86 11.65 9.91
N ARG A 256 -19.15 11.30 10.07
CA ARG A 256 -19.66 10.34 11.07
C ARG A 256 -19.17 8.89 10.83
N VAL A 257 -18.15 8.70 10.02
CA VAL A 257 -17.67 7.38 9.59
C VAL A 257 -16.54 6.84 10.49
N LEU A 258 -16.04 7.62 11.45
CA LEU A 258 -14.86 7.26 12.24
C LEU A 258 -15.13 6.57 13.58
N LEU A 259 -16.39 6.17 13.85
CA LEU A 259 -16.80 5.60 15.14
C LEU A 259 -17.55 4.24 14.98
N HIS A 260 -17.13 3.37 14.08
CA HIS A 260 -17.64 2.01 14.03
C HIS A 260 -16.54 0.99 13.88
#